data_04f6f7c8683af951645cd33d014bd8a9
#
_entry.id   04f6f7c8683af951645cd33d014bd8a9
#
_cell.length_a   1.000
_cell.length_b   1.000
_cell.length_c   1.000
_cell.angle_alpha   90.00
_cell.angle_beta   90.00
_cell.angle_gamma   90.00
#
_symmetry.space_group_name_H-M   'P 1'
#
loop_
_entity.id
_entity.type
_entity.pdbx_description
1 polymer ?
#
loop_
_entity_poly.entity_id
_entity_poly.type
_entity_poly.pdbx_seq_one_letter_code
_entity_poly.pdbx_strand_id
1 'polypeptide(L)'
;MPLPRNPITADSEWEVLIRAKGLRATRAAVSVLKTIHGMDVPVSHDDLQHYLSQQKPASVVDSVTLYRILDRLSHVKLIDKVLGSDRVWRYTGERDQLNDLFECESCHQHFNLPRSSPLVTLLEQFSNQLKRKGDAAFEISFNVHGRCNDCS
;
A
#
# COMPACT_ATOMS: atom_id res chain seq x y z
N MET A 1 3.49 -14.54 -5.42
CA MET A 1 4.96 -14.43 -5.38
C MET A 1 5.25 -13.09 -4.75
N PRO A 2 5.83 -13.03 -3.56
CA PRO A 2 6.17 -11.75 -2.96
C PRO A 2 7.23 -11.07 -3.84
N LEU A 3 7.05 -9.79 -4.11
CA LEU A 3 8.05 -9.00 -4.80
C LEU A 3 9.35 -9.02 -3.98
N PRO A 4 10.52 -9.18 -4.61
CA PRO A 4 11.78 -9.16 -3.88
C PRO A 4 11.93 -7.81 -3.18
N ARG A 5 12.28 -7.83 -1.90
CA ARG A 5 12.61 -6.66 -1.08
C ARG A 5 13.90 -5.94 -1.49
N ASN A 6 14.43 -6.25 -2.65
CA ASN A 6 15.51 -5.47 -3.23
C ASN A 6 14.91 -4.18 -3.79
N PRO A 7 15.45 -3.00 -3.48
CA PRO A 7 14.91 -1.76 -4.01
C PRO A 7 14.94 -1.85 -5.55
N ILE A 8 13.75 -1.93 -6.14
CA ILE A 8 13.59 -1.74 -7.57
C ILE A 8 14.07 -0.31 -7.84
N THR A 9 15.25 -0.18 -8.42
CA THR A 9 15.91 1.12 -8.56
C THR A 9 15.73 1.73 -9.95
N ALA A 10 15.51 0.88 -10.96
CA ALA A 10 15.36 1.34 -12.33
C ALA A 10 13.89 1.54 -12.72
N ASP A 11 13.55 2.67 -13.34
CA ASP A 11 12.21 2.95 -13.82
C ASP A 11 11.72 1.89 -14.82
N SER A 12 12.64 1.26 -15.56
CA SER A 12 12.35 0.16 -16.49
C SER A 12 11.72 -1.07 -15.83
N GLU A 13 12.10 -1.39 -14.59
CA GLU A 13 11.54 -2.54 -13.86
C GLU A 13 10.10 -2.25 -13.43
N TRP A 14 9.80 -1.04 -12.99
CA TRP A 14 8.44 -0.61 -12.70
C TRP A 14 7.55 -0.60 -13.94
N GLU A 15 8.10 -0.21 -15.09
CA GLU A 15 7.38 -0.29 -16.37
C GLU A 15 7.02 -1.74 -16.73
N VAL A 16 7.95 -2.67 -16.55
CA VAL A 16 7.71 -4.11 -16.79
C VAL A 16 6.60 -4.63 -15.91
N LEU A 17 6.61 -4.29 -14.61
CA LEU A 17 5.54 -4.69 -13.68
C LEU A 17 4.17 -4.18 -14.10
N ILE A 18 4.06 -2.91 -14.47
CA ILE A 18 2.79 -2.30 -14.92
C ILE A 18 2.29 -3.00 -16.19
N ARG A 19 3.18 -3.22 -17.18
CA ARG A 19 2.83 -3.89 -18.44
C ARG A 19 2.45 -5.36 -18.24
N ALA A 20 3.11 -6.06 -17.32
CA ALA A 20 2.78 -7.46 -16.99
C ALA A 20 1.36 -7.61 -16.43
N LYS A 21 0.80 -6.56 -15.84
CA LYS A 21 -0.58 -6.49 -15.37
C LYS A 21 -1.56 -5.97 -16.43
N GLY A 22 -1.12 -5.82 -17.68
CA GLY A 22 -1.97 -5.36 -18.79
C GLY A 22 -2.24 -3.86 -18.82
N LEU A 23 -1.53 -3.08 -18.00
CA LEU A 23 -1.69 -1.63 -17.95
C LEU A 23 -0.65 -0.92 -18.84
N ARG A 24 -1.01 0.30 -19.29
CA ARG A 24 -0.06 1.17 -19.97
C ARG A 24 0.89 1.81 -18.95
N ALA A 25 2.18 1.55 -19.09
CA ALA A 25 3.23 2.16 -18.28
C ALA A 25 3.49 3.60 -18.75
N THR A 26 2.76 4.55 -18.16
CA THR A 26 3.02 5.99 -18.36
C THR A 26 4.04 6.47 -17.32
N ARG A 27 4.76 7.55 -17.61
CA ARG A 27 5.69 8.15 -16.65
C ARG A 27 5.01 8.48 -15.32
N ALA A 28 3.77 8.98 -15.38
CA ALA A 28 2.97 9.27 -14.19
C ALA A 28 2.67 8.00 -13.39
N ALA A 29 2.24 6.91 -14.05
CA ALA A 29 1.94 5.64 -13.37
C ALA A 29 3.19 5.03 -12.73
N VAL A 30 4.32 5.08 -13.39
CA VAL A 30 5.62 4.61 -12.84
C VAL A 30 6.02 5.45 -11.63
N SER A 31 5.93 6.77 -11.72
CA SER A 31 6.27 7.68 -10.62
C SER A 31 5.39 7.44 -9.40
N VAL A 32 4.07 7.30 -9.59
CA VAL A 32 3.11 7.00 -8.52
C VAL A 32 3.41 5.66 -7.86
N LEU A 33 3.57 4.60 -8.65
CA LEU A 33 3.85 3.25 -8.14
C LEU A 33 5.16 3.21 -7.33
N LYS A 34 6.23 3.78 -7.89
CA LYS A 34 7.53 3.88 -7.24
C LYS A 34 7.47 4.67 -5.93
N THR A 35 6.74 5.79 -5.91
CA THR A 35 6.57 6.60 -4.72
C THR A 35 5.86 5.81 -3.62
N ILE A 36 4.74 5.16 -3.93
CA ILE A 36 3.99 4.37 -2.95
C ILE A 36 4.82 3.23 -2.38
N HIS A 37 5.55 2.50 -3.23
CA HIS A 37 6.43 1.41 -2.77
C HIS A 37 7.65 1.89 -1.97
N GLY A 38 8.05 3.15 -2.13
CA GLY A 38 9.10 3.78 -1.35
C GLY A 38 8.65 4.32 0.02
N MET A 39 7.35 4.31 0.28
CA MET A 39 6.79 4.75 1.57
C MET A 39 6.67 3.57 2.54
N ASP A 40 7.09 3.79 3.78
CA ASP A 40 6.99 2.78 4.84
C ASP A 40 5.58 2.64 5.40
N VAL A 41 4.75 3.66 5.21
CA VAL A 41 3.39 3.75 5.71
C VAL A 41 2.40 4.09 4.60
N PRO A 42 1.11 3.71 4.73
CA PRO A 42 0.09 4.09 3.78
C PRO A 42 -0.06 5.60 3.65
N VAL A 43 -0.20 6.09 2.43
CA VAL A 43 -0.33 7.52 2.10
C VAL A 43 -1.69 7.83 1.50
N SER A 44 -2.26 8.99 1.87
CA SER A 44 -3.50 9.46 1.26
C SER A 44 -3.27 10.00 -0.16
N HIS A 45 -4.36 10.20 -0.91
CA HIS A 45 -4.29 10.87 -2.21
C HIS A 45 -3.63 12.25 -2.12
N ASP A 46 -4.02 13.04 -1.12
CA ASP A 46 -3.55 14.42 -0.96
C ASP A 46 -2.07 14.48 -0.57
N ASP A 47 -1.63 13.59 0.35
CA ASP A 47 -0.22 13.47 0.71
C ASP A 47 0.62 13.08 -0.51
N LEU A 48 0.12 12.12 -1.29
CA LEU A 48 0.82 11.66 -2.49
C LEU A 48 0.90 12.75 -3.56
N GLN A 49 -0.19 13.50 -3.77
CA GLN A 49 -0.21 14.63 -4.69
C GLN A 49 0.77 15.71 -4.29
N HIS A 50 0.80 16.05 -2.99
CA HIS A 50 1.74 17.01 -2.43
C HIS A 50 3.20 16.54 -2.62
N TYR A 51 3.49 15.28 -2.29
CA TYR A 51 4.82 14.70 -2.42
C TYR A 51 5.31 14.69 -3.88
N LEU A 52 4.46 14.26 -4.83
CA LEU A 52 4.80 14.25 -6.25
C LEU A 52 5.05 15.64 -6.81
N SER A 53 4.32 16.67 -6.34
CA SER A 53 4.51 18.06 -6.77
C SER A 53 5.86 18.64 -6.35
N GLN A 54 6.42 18.16 -5.25
CA GLN A 54 7.72 18.61 -4.75
C GLN A 54 8.90 17.98 -5.51
N GLN A 55 8.74 16.77 -6.04
CA GLN A 55 9.86 16.03 -6.65
C GLN A 55 10.29 16.58 -8.02
N LYS A 56 9.36 16.98 -8.88
CA LYS A 56 9.65 17.63 -10.18
C LYS A 56 8.45 18.46 -10.64
N PRO A 57 8.63 19.77 -10.87
CA PRO A 57 7.56 20.63 -11.39
C PRO A 57 6.98 20.19 -12.74
N ALA A 58 7.76 19.48 -13.56
CA ALA A 58 7.36 18.96 -14.88
C ALA A 58 6.53 17.66 -14.81
N SER A 59 6.35 17.07 -13.62
CA SER A 59 5.62 15.81 -13.41
C SER A 59 4.36 16.00 -12.57
N VAL A 60 3.83 17.20 -12.51
CA VAL A 60 2.59 17.47 -11.77
C VAL A 60 1.46 16.65 -12.39
N VAL A 61 1.07 15.61 -11.67
CA VAL A 61 -0.10 14.80 -12.00
C VAL A 61 -1.31 15.53 -11.42
N ASP A 62 -2.28 15.89 -12.27
CA ASP A 62 -3.52 16.47 -11.77
C ASP A 62 -4.31 15.47 -10.92
N SER A 63 -5.13 15.97 -10.01
CA SER A 63 -5.87 15.18 -9.03
C SER A 63 -6.71 14.07 -9.68
N VAL A 64 -7.39 14.37 -10.79
CA VAL A 64 -8.25 13.40 -11.49
C VAL A 64 -7.42 12.28 -12.12
N THR A 65 -6.30 12.63 -12.73
CA THR A 65 -5.36 11.66 -13.31
C THR A 65 -4.76 10.78 -12.21
N LEU A 66 -4.40 11.36 -11.07
CA LEU A 66 -3.87 10.61 -9.93
C LEU A 66 -4.89 9.59 -9.41
N TYR A 67 -6.16 9.98 -9.22
CA TYR A 67 -7.22 9.04 -8.82
C TYR A 67 -7.37 7.88 -9.80
N ARG A 68 -7.35 8.15 -11.10
CA ARG A 68 -7.44 7.11 -12.13
C ARG A 68 -6.25 6.14 -12.11
N ILE A 69 -5.05 6.65 -11.84
CA ILE A 69 -3.85 5.82 -11.71
C ILE A 69 -3.97 4.92 -10.48
N LEU A 70 -4.32 5.50 -9.32
CA LEU A 70 -4.47 4.77 -8.06
C LEU A 70 -5.54 3.68 -8.16
N ASP A 71 -6.68 3.98 -8.76
CA ASP A 71 -7.76 3.02 -8.98
C ASP A 71 -7.30 1.84 -9.86
N ARG A 72 -6.64 2.11 -10.98
CA ARG A 72 -6.12 1.06 -11.87
C ARG A 72 -5.04 0.20 -11.21
N LEU A 73 -4.09 0.81 -10.50
CA LEU A 73 -3.03 0.09 -9.80
C LEU A 73 -3.58 -0.79 -8.67
N SER A 74 -4.59 -0.30 -7.93
CA SER A 74 -5.29 -1.08 -6.91
C SER A 74 -6.08 -2.25 -7.49
N HIS A 75 -6.76 -2.03 -8.62
CA HIS A 75 -7.55 -3.06 -9.27
C HIS A 75 -6.69 -4.26 -9.73
N VAL A 76 -5.49 -4.00 -10.22
CA VAL A 76 -4.54 -5.05 -10.65
C VAL A 76 -3.64 -5.55 -9.52
N LYS A 77 -3.87 -5.10 -8.28
CA LYS A 77 -3.10 -5.50 -7.09
C LYS A 77 -1.61 -5.18 -7.17
N LEU A 78 -1.25 -4.06 -7.76
CA LEU A 78 0.10 -3.49 -7.68
C LEU A 78 0.28 -2.60 -6.45
N ILE A 79 -0.82 -2.09 -5.90
CA ILE A 79 -0.89 -1.39 -4.63
C ILE A 79 -2.12 -1.87 -3.85
N ASP A 80 -2.06 -1.78 -2.54
CA ASP A 80 -3.18 -2.03 -1.67
C ASP A 80 -3.85 -0.73 -1.21
N LYS A 81 -5.14 -0.84 -0.87
CA LYS A 81 -5.97 0.27 -0.45
C LYS A 81 -6.53 0.00 0.94
N VAL A 82 -6.28 0.91 1.87
CA VAL A 82 -6.70 0.81 3.28
C VAL A 82 -7.59 1.99 3.62
N LEU A 83 -8.74 1.73 4.26
CA LEU A 83 -9.61 2.77 4.77
C LEU A 83 -9.21 3.12 6.20
N GLY A 84 -8.80 4.35 6.44
CA GLY A 84 -8.49 4.85 7.77
C GLY A 84 -9.76 5.07 8.62
N SER A 85 -9.60 5.21 9.93
CA SER A 85 -10.69 5.52 10.87
C SER A 85 -11.30 6.90 10.61
N ASP A 86 -10.55 7.81 10.01
CA ASP A 86 -10.96 9.11 9.50
C ASP A 86 -11.78 9.05 8.20
N ARG A 87 -12.06 7.83 7.70
CA ARG A 87 -12.72 7.55 6.42
C ARG A 87 -11.94 8.05 5.19
N VAL A 88 -10.65 8.28 5.32
CA VAL A 88 -9.76 8.61 4.21
C VAL A 88 -9.11 7.34 3.68
N TRP A 89 -9.19 7.15 2.36
CA TRP A 89 -8.47 6.05 1.70
C TRP A 89 -6.98 6.36 1.64
N ARG A 90 -6.18 5.37 2.02
CA ARG A 90 -4.72 5.39 1.91
C ARG A 90 -4.24 4.24 1.05
N TYR A 91 -3.10 4.45 0.41
CA TYR A 91 -2.51 3.52 -0.53
C TYR A 91 -1.13 3.10 -0.04
N THR A 92 -0.79 1.83 -0.21
CA THR A 92 0.50 1.27 0.18
C THR A 92 0.97 0.30 -0.91
N GLY A 93 2.27 0.04 -1.00
CA GLY A 93 2.80 -1.01 -1.86
C GLY A 93 2.23 -2.38 -1.46
N GLU A 94 2.40 -3.36 -2.34
CA GLU A 94 1.97 -4.74 -2.07
C GLU A 94 2.57 -5.20 -0.73
N ARG A 95 1.68 -5.49 0.22
CA ARG A 95 2.03 -6.05 1.51
C ARG A 95 1.67 -7.52 1.53
N ASP A 96 2.45 -8.32 2.24
CA ASP A 96 2.01 -9.65 2.62
C ASP A 96 0.62 -9.54 3.29
N GLN A 97 -0.25 -10.49 3.02
CA GLN A 97 -1.71 -10.52 3.28
C GLN A 97 -2.19 -10.16 4.71
N LEU A 98 -1.28 -9.79 5.59
CA LEU A 98 -1.54 -9.35 6.96
C LEU A 98 -1.20 -7.86 7.03
N ASN A 99 -2.21 -7.01 7.14
CA ASN A 99 -2.07 -5.59 7.38
C ASN A 99 -1.57 -5.37 8.81
N ASP A 100 -0.25 -5.39 8.98
CA ASP A 100 0.44 -5.20 10.25
C ASP A 100 0.53 -3.71 10.62
N LEU A 101 -0.62 -3.03 10.69
CA LEU A 101 -0.66 -1.60 10.95
C LEU A 101 -1.37 -1.28 12.26
N PHE A 102 -0.77 -0.38 13.02
CA PHE A 102 -1.41 0.37 14.08
C PHE A 102 -1.79 1.75 13.54
N GLU A 103 -3.02 2.18 13.76
CA GLU A 103 -3.51 3.52 13.45
C GLU A 103 -3.77 4.30 14.74
N CYS A 104 -3.23 5.52 14.83
CA CYS A 104 -3.54 6.43 15.91
C CYS A 104 -4.90 7.11 15.66
N GLU A 105 -5.85 6.95 16.59
CA GLU A 105 -7.19 7.57 16.50
C GLU A 105 -7.17 9.10 16.62
N SER A 106 -6.10 9.68 17.15
CA SER A 106 -5.98 11.13 17.33
C SER A 106 -5.33 11.84 16.14
N CYS A 107 -4.20 11.34 15.62
CA CYS A 107 -3.47 11.96 14.52
C CYS A 107 -3.59 11.22 13.19
N HIS A 108 -4.25 10.06 13.17
CA HIS A 108 -4.47 9.19 12.00
C HIS A 108 -3.17 8.72 11.32
N GLN A 109 -2.04 8.84 12.01
CA GLN A 109 -0.79 8.28 11.53
C GLN A 109 -0.80 6.76 11.64
N HIS A 110 -0.16 6.10 10.67
CA HIS A 110 0.00 4.66 10.63
C HIS A 110 1.42 4.28 11.04
N PHE A 111 1.54 3.24 11.84
CA PHE A 111 2.79 2.68 12.30
C PHE A 111 2.84 1.21 11.94
N ASN A 112 4.02 0.74 11.50
CA ASN A 112 4.21 -0.68 11.23
C ASN A 112 4.31 -1.45 12.55
N LEU A 113 3.55 -2.55 12.65
CA LEU A 113 3.71 -3.50 13.73
C LEU A 113 4.92 -4.41 13.46
N PRO A 114 5.66 -4.82 14.50
CA PRO A 114 6.80 -5.70 14.32
C PRO A 114 6.35 -7.09 13.82
N ARG A 115 6.94 -7.55 12.71
CA ARG A 115 6.60 -8.83 12.06
C ARG A 115 6.84 -10.09 12.88
N SER A 116 7.64 -9.97 13.92
CA SER A 116 7.96 -11.07 14.86
C SER A 116 6.94 -11.23 15.98
N SER A 117 5.80 -10.54 15.92
CA SER A 117 4.80 -10.67 16.97
C SER A 117 4.12 -12.05 16.92
N PRO A 118 3.86 -12.68 18.06
CA PRO A 118 3.11 -13.94 18.14
C PRO A 118 1.76 -13.88 17.41
N LEU A 119 1.17 -12.69 17.32
CA LEU A 119 -0.09 -12.45 16.63
C LEU A 119 0.02 -12.68 15.12
N VAL A 120 1.09 -12.19 14.49
CA VAL A 120 1.33 -12.40 13.05
C VAL A 120 1.44 -13.90 12.76
N THR A 121 2.21 -14.63 13.58
CA THR A 121 2.34 -16.07 13.46
C THR A 121 0.99 -16.80 13.61
N LEU A 122 0.16 -16.36 14.55
CA LEU A 122 -1.18 -16.93 14.76
C LEU A 122 -2.10 -16.68 13.54
N LEU A 123 -2.07 -15.47 13.00
CA LEU A 123 -2.88 -15.11 11.81
C LEU A 123 -2.43 -15.88 10.56
N GLU A 124 -1.11 -16.09 10.39
CA GLU A 124 -0.58 -16.94 9.32
C GLU A 124 -1.04 -18.41 9.47
N GLN A 125 -1.00 -18.97 10.68
CA GLN A 125 -1.49 -20.31 10.95
C GLN A 125 -3.00 -20.43 10.64
N PHE A 126 -3.78 -19.44 11.05
CA PHE A 126 -5.20 -19.38 10.77
C PHE A 126 -5.51 -19.28 9.26
N SER A 127 -4.79 -18.42 8.55
CA SER A 127 -4.85 -18.31 7.09
C SER A 127 -4.57 -19.65 6.41
N ASN A 128 -3.51 -20.35 6.85
CA ASN A 128 -3.15 -21.66 6.31
C ASN A 128 -4.20 -22.74 6.59
N GLN A 129 -4.88 -22.68 7.76
CA GLN A 129 -5.98 -23.60 8.06
C GLN A 129 -7.19 -23.38 7.15
N LEU A 130 -7.54 -22.11 6.86
CA LEU A 130 -8.64 -21.78 5.93
C LEU A 130 -8.32 -22.27 4.52
N LYS A 131 -7.10 -22.02 4.02
CA LYS A 131 -6.67 -22.53 2.70
C LYS A 131 -6.78 -24.05 2.58
N ARG A 132 -6.47 -24.79 3.64
CA ARG A 132 -6.58 -26.27 3.65
C ARG A 132 -8.02 -26.76 3.62
N LYS A 133 -8.99 -25.96 4.08
CA LYS A 133 -10.43 -26.31 4.04
C LYS A 133 -11.08 -26.02 2.69
N GLY A 134 -10.33 -25.51 1.71
CA GLY A 134 -10.84 -25.27 0.36
C GLY A 134 -11.41 -23.88 0.13
N ASP A 135 -11.35 -22.99 1.12
CA ASP A 135 -11.74 -21.59 0.97
C ASP A 135 -10.62 -20.84 0.24
N ALA A 136 -10.69 -20.81 -1.10
CA ALA A 136 -9.63 -20.28 -1.94
C ALA A 136 -9.63 -18.75 -2.09
N ALA A 137 -10.72 -18.07 -1.66
CA ALA A 137 -10.90 -16.64 -1.85
C ALA A 137 -11.37 -15.98 -0.54
N PHE A 138 -10.44 -15.74 0.37
CA PHE A 138 -10.71 -14.96 1.59
C PHE A 138 -9.62 -13.92 1.79
N GLU A 139 -9.99 -12.83 2.42
CA GLU A 139 -9.10 -11.77 2.88
C GLU A 139 -9.20 -11.69 4.40
N ILE A 140 -8.06 -11.70 5.08
CA ILE A 140 -7.99 -11.46 6.52
C ILE A 140 -7.47 -10.03 6.69
N SER A 141 -8.29 -9.15 7.26
CA SER A 141 -7.86 -7.81 7.67
C SER A 141 -7.76 -7.74 9.19
N PHE A 142 -6.67 -7.21 9.67
CA PHE A 142 -6.43 -6.98 11.08
C PHE A 142 -6.00 -5.52 11.28
N ASN A 143 -6.79 -4.77 12.03
CA ASN A 143 -6.51 -3.37 12.30
C ASN A 143 -6.37 -3.15 13.81
N VAL A 144 -5.31 -2.48 14.22
CA VAL A 144 -5.09 -2.05 15.60
C VAL A 144 -5.27 -0.54 15.68
N HIS A 145 -6.14 -0.11 16.57
CA HIS A 145 -6.43 1.30 16.81
C HIS A 145 -6.06 1.65 18.25
N GLY A 146 -5.61 2.88 18.46
CA GLY A 146 -5.26 3.38 19.78
C GLY A 146 -4.66 4.77 19.71
N ARG A 147 -3.90 5.19 20.71
CA ARG A 147 -3.16 6.46 20.70
C ARG A 147 -1.67 6.19 20.59
N CYS A 148 -0.97 6.94 19.75
CA CYS A 148 0.48 6.91 19.68
C CYS A 148 1.11 7.66 20.88
N ASN A 149 2.41 7.48 21.10
CA ASN A 149 3.11 8.12 22.21
C ASN A 149 3.04 9.65 22.15
N ASP A 150 2.98 10.24 20.97
CA ASP A 150 2.91 11.71 20.81
C ASP A 150 1.51 12.27 21.07
N CYS A 151 0.48 11.41 21.11
CA CYS A 151 -0.93 11.77 21.34
C CYS A 151 -1.46 11.25 22.69
N SER A 152 -0.63 10.57 23.47
CA SER A 152 -1.01 9.99 24.76
C SER A 152 -0.99 11.02 25.87
#